data_87d524f80f847784003d3fe784205d19
#
_entry.id   87d524f80f847784003d3fe784205d19
#
_cell.length_a   1.000
_cell.length_b   1.000
_cell.length_c   1.000
_cell.angle_alpha   90.00
_cell.angle_beta   90.00
_cell.angle_gamma   90.00
#
_symmetry.space_group_name_H-M   'P 1'
#
loop_
_entity.id
_entity.type
_entity.pdbx_description
1 polymer ?
#
loop_
_entity_poly.entity_id
_entity_poly.type
_entity_poly.pdbx_seq_one_letter_code
_entity_poly.pdbx_strand_id
1 'polypeptide(L)'
;MEELKILLEECVCEKLIHMTASGARDKDGISKVRIRPVLQKGSLMFQSAARKGKQEFHSNRDRDELIGDVMKFMEEDFRQLQIQMQDELITVLISKKGKVTIKRKKSVTKLDAPVLMHNRKKHYILEEGIPVPFLINLGVQTAEGRIVHARYDKFRQINRFLEFVQDILPQMEKGRELTILDFGCGKSYLTFALYYYLKILNGYDIRVVGLDLKEDVIARCNALAEKYGYDKLTFLTGDIADYEGVSKVDMVVTLHACDTATDYALEKALEWDAKVILSVPCCQHELNKQMENEILKPVLKYGLIKERIAALVTDALRAGRLEEAGYQVQILEFIDMEHTPKNILIRAVKTGKPHEIKELGACEKFLGVDPLLGRLRKEKGEM
;
A
#
# COMPACT_ATOMS: atom_id res chain seq x y z
N MET A 1 29.74 -37.13 8.24
CA MET A 1 28.45 -36.74 8.84
C MET A 1 28.57 -36.29 10.29
N GLU A 2 29.50 -36.84 11.08
CA GLU A 2 29.72 -36.42 12.47
C GLU A 2 30.04 -34.93 12.60
N GLU A 3 30.94 -34.41 11.74
CA GLU A 3 31.29 -32.99 11.70
C GLU A 3 30.10 -32.09 11.44
N LEU A 4 29.13 -32.55 10.60
CA LEU A 4 27.89 -31.82 10.33
C LEU A 4 26.97 -31.80 11.54
N LYS A 5 26.88 -32.91 12.28
CA LYS A 5 26.07 -32.98 13.49
C LYS A 5 26.56 -32.01 14.56
N ILE A 6 27.89 -32.01 14.84
CA ILE A 6 28.49 -31.05 15.76
C ILE A 6 28.23 -29.61 15.36
N LEU A 7 28.35 -29.31 14.07
CA LEU A 7 28.03 -27.98 13.54
C LEU A 7 26.56 -27.59 13.75
N LEU A 8 25.63 -28.50 13.54
CA LEU A 8 24.19 -28.23 13.74
C LEU A 8 23.90 -28.03 15.23
N GLU A 9 24.51 -28.79 16.12
CA GLU A 9 24.39 -28.60 17.58
C GLU A 9 24.89 -27.22 18.02
N GLU A 10 25.91 -26.66 17.35
CA GLU A 10 26.39 -25.29 17.58
C GLU A 10 25.43 -24.24 17.03
N CYS A 11 24.91 -24.44 15.81
CA CYS A 11 24.19 -23.41 15.04
C CYS A 11 22.68 -23.36 15.29
N VAL A 12 22.06 -24.48 15.75
CA VAL A 12 20.60 -24.51 16.03
C VAL A 12 20.34 -23.89 17.40
N CYS A 13 20.34 -22.56 17.45
CA CYS A 13 20.17 -21.75 18.64
C CYS A 13 19.48 -20.42 18.32
N GLU A 14 19.28 -19.58 19.31
CA GLU A 14 18.64 -18.26 19.18
C GLU A 14 19.37 -17.26 18.24
N LYS A 15 20.70 -17.50 17.99
CA LYS A 15 21.51 -16.68 17.08
C LYS A 15 21.37 -17.07 15.61
N LEU A 16 20.67 -18.17 15.32
CA LEU A 16 20.37 -18.58 13.96
C LEU A 16 19.44 -17.57 13.29
N ILE A 17 19.81 -17.04 12.13
CA ILE A 17 18.93 -16.23 11.31
C ILE A 17 18.06 -17.11 10.40
N HIS A 18 18.70 -17.95 9.60
CA HIS A 18 18.03 -18.98 8.80
C HIS A 18 19.01 -20.06 8.32
N MET A 19 18.46 -21.20 7.96
CA MET A 19 19.16 -22.24 7.19
C MET A 19 18.45 -22.47 5.86
N THR A 20 19.22 -22.92 4.85
CA THR A 20 18.68 -23.32 3.56
C THR A 20 19.39 -24.56 3.06
N ALA A 21 18.67 -25.68 2.99
CA ALA A 21 19.11 -26.87 2.29
C ALA A 21 18.72 -26.78 0.80
N SER A 22 19.66 -27.07 -0.10
CA SER A 22 19.52 -26.95 -1.54
C SER A 22 20.47 -27.91 -2.28
N GLY A 23 20.43 -27.88 -3.63
CA GLY A 23 21.21 -28.84 -4.40
C GLY A 23 20.61 -30.25 -4.31
N ALA A 24 19.30 -30.35 -4.60
CA ALA A 24 18.55 -31.60 -4.55
C ALA A 24 19.23 -32.69 -5.38
N ARG A 25 19.25 -33.91 -4.83
CA ARG A 25 19.78 -35.13 -5.51
C ARG A 25 18.77 -35.69 -6.49
N ASP A 26 17.49 -35.55 -6.20
CA ASP A 26 16.36 -35.93 -7.05
C ASP A 26 15.66 -34.66 -7.58
N LYS A 27 15.38 -34.63 -8.90
CA LYS A 27 14.72 -33.50 -9.55
C LYS A 27 13.22 -33.45 -9.27
N ASP A 28 12.62 -34.59 -8.97
CA ASP A 28 11.17 -34.74 -8.71
C ASP A 28 10.85 -34.72 -7.21
N GLY A 29 11.89 -34.68 -6.37
CA GLY A 29 11.83 -34.61 -4.92
C GLY A 29 11.64 -33.19 -4.39
N ILE A 30 12.01 -33.01 -3.12
CA ILE A 30 12.04 -31.68 -2.46
C ILE A 30 13.19 -30.87 -3.07
N SER A 31 12.87 -29.72 -3.66
CA SER A 31 13.85 -28.88 -4.35
C SER A 31 14.66 -27.99 -3.39
N LYS A 32 14.04 -27.59 -2.26
CA LYS A 32 14.62 -26.67 -1.28
C LYS A 32 13.90 -26.78 0.05
N VAL A 33 14.64 -26.69 1.18
CA VAL A 33 14.07 -26.51 2.51
C VAL A 33 14.64 -25.23 3.12
N ARG A 34 13.76 -24.33 3.58
CA ARG A 34 14.12 -23.17 4.38
C ARG A 34 13.73 -23.39 5.82
N ILE A 35 14.61 -23.01 6.74
CA ILE A 35 14.43 -23.18 8.18
C ILE A 35 14.72 -21.85 8.86
N ARG A 36 13.86 -21.45 9.79
CA ARG A 36 14.06 -20.25 10.61
C ARG A 36 13.60 -20.48 12.04
N PRO A 37 14.23 -19.83 13.03
CA PRO A 37 13.73 -19.84 14.39
C PRO A 37 12.42 -19.05 14.49
N VAL A 38 11.52 -19.52 15.36
CA VAL A 38 10.24 -18.91 15.67
C VAL A 38 9.91 -19.10 17.14
N LEU A 39 9.20 -18.16 17.77
CA LEU A 39 8.64 -18.35 19.11
C LEU A 39 7.23 -18.90 18.99
N GLN A 40 6.99 -20.07 19.56
CA GLN A 40 5.67 -20.68 19.64
C GLN A 40 5.32 -20.94 21.10
N LYS A 41 4.25 -20.32 21.60
CA LYS A 41 3.81 -20.40 23.01
C LYS A 41 4.93 -20.11 24.02
N GLY A 42 5.84 -19.18 23.70
CA GLY A 42 6.96 -18.79 24.55
C GLY A 42 8.21 -19.69 24.45
N SER A 43 8.17 -20.80 23.70
CA SER A 43 9.29 -21.68 23.46
C SER A 43 9.94 -21.43 22.10
N LEU A 44 11.26 -21.52 22.03
CA LEU A 44 12.01 -21.45 20.78
C LEU A 44 11.77 -22.73 19.98
N MET A 45 11.17 -22.58 18.81
CA MET A 45 10.94 -23.63 17.84
C MET A 45 11.61 -23.25 16.52
N PHE A 46 11.67 -24.17 15.57
CA PHE A 46 12.22 -23.95 14.24
C PHE A 46 11.20 -24.35 13.19
N GLN A 47 10.80 -23.38 12.37
CA GLN A 47 9.89 -23.62 11.28
C GLN A 47 10.66 -24.00 10.03
N SER A 48 10.33 -25.16 9.46
CA SER A 48 10.81 -25.63 8.16
C SER A 48 9.75 -25.42 7.10
N ALA A 49 10.15 -24.92 5.93
CA ALA A 49 9.34 -24.77 4.74
C ALA A 49 10.00 -25.58 3.59
N ALA A 50 9.42 -26.73 3.25
CA ALA A 50 9.93 -27.64 2.23
C ALA A 50 9.15 -27.47 0.94
N ARG A 51 9.84 -27.15 -0.17
CA ARG A 51 9.23 -26.91 -1.49
C ARG A 51 9.37 -28.13 -2.39
N LYS A 52 8.21 -28.66 -2.86
CA LYS A 52 8.13 -29.72 -3.86
C LYS A 52 7.26 -29.25 -5.03
N GLY A 53 7.85 -28.99 -6.18
CA GLY A 53 7.15 -28.42 -7.33
C GLY A 53 6.54 -27.04 -7.00
N LYS A 54 5.21 -26.94 -7.10
CA LYS A 54 4.44 -25.71 -6.75
C LYS A 54 3.92 -25.71 -5.30
N GLN A 55 4.11 -26.79 -4.56
CA GLN A 55 3.62 -26.93 -3.19
C GLN A 55 4.71 -26.63 -2.18
N GLU A 56 4.33 -26.07 -1.02
CA GLU A 56 5.19 -25.80 0.12
C GLU A 56 4.59 -26.43 1.37
N PHE A 57 5.41 -27.24 2.07
CA PHE A 57 5.02 -27.97 3.28
C PHE A 57 5.71 -27.33 4.48
N HIS A 58 4.94 -27.00 5.51
CA HIS A 58 5.45 -26.40 6.71
C HIS A 58 5.44 -27.37 7.88
N SER A 59 6.50 -27.34 8.69
CA SER A 59 6.56 -28.07 9.97
C SER A 59 7.28 -27.22 11.00
N ASN A 60 6.90 -27.35 12.28
CA ASN A 60 7.60 -26.76 13.41
C ASN A 60 8.25 -27.89 14.21
N ARG A 61 9.52 -27.72 14.56
CA ARG A 61 10.33 -28.68 15.28
C ARG A 61 11.00 -28.03 16.48
N ASP A 62 11.24 -28.80 17.52
CA ASP A 62 12.20 -28.40 18.56
C ASP A 62 13.64 -28.50 18.02
N ARG A 63 14.59 -28.17 18.87
CA ARG A 63 16.01 -28.16 18.51
C ARG A 63 16.52 -29.53 18.05
N ASP A 64 16.23 -30.58 18.83
CA ASP A 64 16.79 -31.91 18.61
C ASP A 64 16.11 -32.63 17.44
N GLU A 65 14.78 -32.47 17.30
CA GLU A 65 14.02 -32.94 16.15
C GLU A 65 14.53 -32.27 14.86
N LEU A 66 14.78 -30.94 14.87
CA LEU A 66 15.31 -30.24 13.71
C LEU A 66 16.69 -30.77 13.30
N ILE A 67 17.59 -30.95 14.24
CA ILE A 67 18.92 -31.48 13.93
C ILE A 67 18.79 -32.86 13.26
N GLY A 68 17.90 -33.72 13.75
CA GLY A 68 17.60 -35.02 13.14
C GLY A 68 17.06 -34.87 11.70
N ASP A 69 16.08 -33.99 11.49
CA ASP A 69 15.51 -33.74 10.17
C ASP A 69 16.56 -33.20 9.19
N VAL A 70 17.40 -32.23 9.60
CA VAL A 70 18.45 -31.66 8.74
C VAL A 70 19.53 -32.68 8.40
N MET A 71 19.93 -33.54 9.37
CA MET A 71 20.87 -34.63 9.10
C MET A 71 20.31 -35.57 8.03
N LYS A 72 19.05 -35.99 8.14
CA LYS A 72 18.38 -36.82 7.17
C LYS A 72 18.29 -36.16 5.79
N PHE A 73 17.88 -34.89 5.71
CA PHE A 73 17.83 -34.11 4.45
C PHE A 73 19.22 -34.09 3.78
N MET A 74 20.28 -33.90 4.52
CA MET A 74 21.65 -33.81 3.96
C MET A 74 22.20 -35.19 3.56
N GLU A 75 21.75 -36.25 4.18
CA GLU A 75 22.10 -37.63 3.79
C GLU A 75 21.35 -38.08 2.51
N GLU A 76 20.05 -37.82 2.45
CA GLU A 76 19.18 -38.41 1.43
C GLU A 76 18.90 -37.43 0.27
N ASP A 77 18.57 -36.17 0.56
CA ASP A 77 17.92 -35.27 -0.41
C ASP A 77 18.85 -34.19 -0.98
N PHE A 78 19.77 -33.64 -0.19
CA PHE A 78 20.50 -32.43 -0.56
C PHE A 78 22.03 -32.59 -0.52
N ARG A 79 22.72 -31.70 -1.23
CA ARG A 79 24.18 -31.63 -1.28
C ARG A 79 24.76 -30.33 -0.71
N GLN A 80 23.91 -29.34 -0.44
CA GLN A 80 24.34 -28.03 0.06
C GLN A 80 23.44 -27.59 1.20
N LEU A 81 24.07 -27.11 2.28
CA LEU A 81 23.40 -26.41 3.39
C LEU A 81 24.08 -25.06 3.59
N GLN A 82 23.31 -23.99 3.58
CA GLN A 82 23.75 -22.67 4.01
C GLN A 82 23.12 -22.34 5.35
N ILE A 83 23.93 -21.89 6.30
CA ILE A 83 23.53 -21.51 7.65
C ILE A 83 23.96 -20.05 7.84
N GLN A 84 22.99 -19.17 7.99
CA GLN A 84 23.22 -17.77 8.29
C GLN A 84 23.06 -17.55 9.79
N MET A 85 24.14 -17.25 10.44
CA MET A 85 24.18 -16.79 11.84
C MET A 85 24.22 -15.25 11.85
N GLN A 86 24.09 -14.65 13.04
CA GLN A 86 24.16 -13.17 13.20
C GLN A 86 25.52 -12.60 12.76
N ASP A 87 26.59 -13.34 12.91
CA ASP A 87 27.97 -12.88 12.70
C ASP A 87 28.76 -13.68 11.66
N GLU A 88 28.20 -14.79 11.14
CA GLU A 88 28.86 -15.57 10.10
C GLU A 88 27.88 -16.26 9.15
N LEU A 89 28.38 -16.56 7.95
CA LEU A 89 27.75 -17.43 6.96
C LEU A 89 28.55 -18.72 6.85
N ILE A 90 27.88 -19.85 7.07
CA ILE A 90 28.49 -21.19 6.98
C ILE A 90 27.88 -21.90 5.75
N THR A 91 28.74 -22.48 4.94
CA THR A 91 28.34 -23.28 3.78
C THR A 91 28.86 -24.68 3.93
N VAL A 92 27.98 -25.67 3.96
CA VAL A 92 28.28 -27.08 3.96
C VAL A 92 28.01 -27.66 2.58
N LEU A 93 28.98 -28.38 2.04
CA LEU A 93 28.88 -29.05 0.73
C LEU A 93 29.16 -30.55 0.93
N ILE A 94 28.31 -31.40 0.37
CA ILE A 94 28.50 -32.85 0.34
C ILE A 94 28.79 -33.29 -1.08
N SER A 95 29.97 -33.84 -1.31
CA SER A 95 30.40 -34.36 -2.59
C SER A 95 29.59 -35.62 -2.99
N LYS A 96 29.66 -36.03 -4.28
CA LYS A 96 29.06 -37.30 -4.73
C LYS A 96 29.59 -38.51 -4.00
N LYS A 97 30.82 -38.48 -3.45
CA LYS A 97 31.47 -39.52 -2.69
C LYS A 97 31.20 -39.42 -1.16
N GLY A 98 30.25 -38.55 -0.73
CA GLY A 98 29.89 -38.39 0.67
C GLY A 98 30.87 -37.54 1.53
N LYS A 99 31.91 -36.93 0.93
CA LYS A 99 32.83 -36.06 1.69
C LYS A 99 32.16 -34.76 2.03
N VAL A 100 32.10 -34.42 3.33
CA VAL A 100 31.60 -33.15 3.85
C VAL A 100 32.72 -32.10 3.81
N THR A 101 32.38 -30.90 3.40
CA THR A 101 33.26 -29.72 3.39
C THR A 101 32.51 -28.56 4.02
N ILE A 102 33.07 -27.97 5.08
CA ILE A 102 32.50 -26.84 5.80
C ILE A 102 33.34 -25.60 5.54
N LYS A 103 32.71 -24.51 5.10
CA LYS A 103 33.34 -23.19 4.89
C LYS A 103 32.66 -22.17 5.77
N ARG A 104 33.40 -21.43 6.59
CA ARG A 104 32.89 -20.34 7.43
C ARG A 104 33.40 -19.00 6.90
N LYS A 105 32.51 -18.01 6.79
CA LYS A 105 32.83 -16.65 6.39
C LYS A 105 32.21 -15.67 7.39
N LYS A 106 33.06 -14.96 8.13
CA LYS A 106 32.60 -13.93 9.07
C LYS A 106 31.86 -12.83 8.31
N SER A 107 30.73 -12.36 8.84
CA SER A 107 30.00 -11.22 8.32
C SER A 107 30.71 -9.94 8.71
N VAL A 108 30.84 -9.00 7.76
CA VAL A 108 31.46 -7.68 8.01
C VAL A 108 30.57 -6.82 8.92
N THR A 109 29.27 -7.02 8.82
CA THR A 109 28.27 -6.36 9.66
C THR A 109 27.48 -7.42 10.42
N LYS A 110 27.33 -7.23 11.74
CA LYS A 110 26.48 -8.11 12.55
C LYS A 110 25.04 -7.91 12.13
N LEU A 111 24.38 -8.99 11.73
CA LEU A 111 22.96 -8.97 11.39
C LEU A 111 22.11 -8.84 12.64
N ASP A 112 20.98 -8.16 12.52
CA ASP A 112 20.01 -8.06 13.60
C ASP A 112 19.53 -9.45 14.05
N ALA A 113 19.13 -9.55 15.33
CA ALA A 113 18.56 -10.79 15.85
C ALA A 113 17.34 -11.24 15.02
N PRO A 114 17.15 -12.54 14.82
CA PRO A 114 16.02 -13.03 14.05
C PRO A 114 14.69 -12.58 14.66
N VAL A 115 13.77 -12.15 13.82
CA VAL A 115 12.41 -11.83 14.26
C VAL A 115 11.70 -13.16 14.57
N LEU A 116 11.73 -13.55 15.84
CA LEU A 116 11.22 -14.84 16.32
C LEU A 116 9.68 -14.92 16.36
N MET A 117 8.98 -13.78 16.33
CA MET A 117 7.53 -13.77 16.38
C MET A 117 6.91 -14.11 15.01
N HIS A 118 5.95 -15.05 15.00
CA HIS A 118 5.18 -15.43 13.80
C HIS A 118 4.36 -14.28 13.20
N ASN A 119 3.90 -13.37 14.02
CA ASN A 119 3.21 -12.18 13.60
C ASN A 119 4.22 -11.02 13.62
N ARG A 120 4.70 -10.59 12.45
CA ARG A 120 5.13 -9.21 12.30
C ARG A 120 3.94 -8.36 12.72
N LYS A 121 3.99 -7.76 13.92
CA LYS A 121 3.05 -6.68 14.21
C LYS A 121 3.26 -5.67 13.10
N LYS A 122 2.24 -5.48 12.28
CA LYS A 122 2.27 -4.41 11.27
C LYS A 122 2.44 -3.12 12.07
N HIS A 123 3.53 -2.40 11.86
CA HIS A 123 3.70 -1.07 12.43
C HIS A 123 2.74 -0.15 11.68
N TYR A 124 1.74 0.32 12.38
CA TYR A 124 0.82 1.31 11.90
C TYR A 124 1.37 2.71 12.18
N ILE A 125 1.08 3.68 11.32
CA ILE A 125 1.44 5.09 11.52
C ILE A 125 0.74 5.65 12.76
N LEU A 126 -0.54 5.33 12.92
CA LEU A 126 -1.29 5.57 14.16
C LEU A 126 -1.17 4.30 15.00
N GLU A 127 -0.42 4.36 16.10
CA GLU A 127 -0.13 3.18 16.93
C GLU A 127 -1.27 2.86 17.89
N GLU A 128 -1.49 1.57 18.14
CA GLU A 128 -2.35 1.13 19.22
C GLU A 128 -1.74 1.49 20.58
N GLY A 129 -2.56 1.95 21.52
CA GLY A 129 -2.14 2.38 22.85
C GLY A 129 -1.87 3.89 22.95
N ILE A 130 -1.78 4.61 21.84
CA ILE A 130 -1.67 6.07 21.81
C ILE A 130 -3.06 6.66 21.49
N PRO A 131 -3.71 7.37 22.43
CA PRO A 131 -5.03 7.96 22.19
C PRO A 131 -4.99 9.05 21.11
N VAL A 132 -5.84 8.91 20.09
CA VAL A 132 -5.97 9.88 19.00
C VAL A 132 -7.40 10.45 19.02
N PRO A 133 -7.59 11.76 19.25
CA PRO A 133 -8.91 12.35 19.50
C PRO A 133 -9.97 12.04 18.45
N PHE A 134 -9.63 12.14 17.16
CA PHE A 134 -10.60 11.86 16.09
C PHE A 134 -10.93 10.35 15.99
N LEU A 135 -10.01 9.43 16.29
CA LEU A 135 -10.29 7.98 16.31
C LEU A 135 -11.23 7.60 17.44
N ILE A 136 -11.06 8.24 18.62
CA ILE A 136 -11.93 8.04 19.77
C ILE A 136 -13.35 8.51 19.43
N ASN A 137 -13.48 9.70 18.85
CA ASN A 137 -14.78 10.24 18.45
C ASN A 137 -15.49 9.39 17.37
N LEU A 138 -14.73 8.77 16.47
CA LEU A 138 -15.24 7.83 15.48
C LEU A 138 -15.65 6.46 16.07
N GLY A 139 -15.37 6.22 17.35
CA GLY A 139 -15.55 4.91 17.98
C GLY A 139 -14.61 3.82 17.42
N VAL A 140 -13.51 4.22 16.79
CA VAL A 140 -12.46 3.32 16.29
C VAL A 140 -11.48 2.96 17.40
N GLN A 141 -11.30 3.88 18.35
CA GLN A 141 -10.39 3.75 19.48
C GLN A 141 -11.11 4.05 20.81
N THR A 142 -10.71 3.37 21.88
CA THR A 142 -11.17 3.71 23.25
C THR A 142 -10.39 4.91 23.78
N ALA A 143 -10.84 5.48 24.90
CA ALA A 143 -10.14 6.60 25.56
C ALA A 143 -8.71 6.23 26.00
N GLU A 144 -8.45 4.94 26.27
CA GLU A 144 -7.12 4.40 26.65
C GLU A 144 -6.26 4.04 25.43
N GLY A 145 -6.71 4.34 24.21
CA GLY A 145 -5.96 4.10 22.99
C GLY A 145 -6.08 2.69 22.41
N ARG A 146 -6.94 1.81 22.96
CA ARG A 146 -7.13 0.45 22.40
C ARG A 146 -8.06 0.48 21.20
N ILE A 147 -7.74 -0.31 20.17
CA ILE A 147 -8.57 -0.40 18.97
C ILE A 147 -9.82 -1.24 19.22
N VAL A 148 -10.97 -0.70 18.84
CA VAL A 148 -12.26 -1.40 18.92
C VAL A 148 -12.31 -2.47 17.83
N HIS A 149 -12.40 -3.75 18.23
CA HIS A 149 -12.32 -4.90 17.31
C HIS A 149 -13.29 -4.80 16.13
N ALA A 150 -14.54 -4.41 16.37
CA ALA A 150 -15.57 -4.23 15.32
C ALA A 150 -15.26 -3.07 14.36
N ARG A 151 -14.26 -2.24 14.63
CA ARG A 151 -13.83 -1.09 13.82
C ARG A 151 -12.38 -1.23 13.30
N TYR A 152 -11.81 -2.42 13.44
CA TYR A 152 -10.41 -2.67 13.07
C TYR A 152 -10.15 -2.41 11.58
N ASP A 153 -11.12 -2.75 10.70
CA ASP A 153 -11.00 -2.48 9.27
C ASP A 153 -10.92 -0.99 8.96
N LYS A 154 -11.70 -0.16 9.69
CA LYS A 154 -11.63 1.29 9.55
C LYS A 154 -10.29 1.84 10.03
N PHE A 155 -9.74 1.29 11.10
CA PHE A 155 -8.40 1.62 11.58
C PHE A 155 -7.34 1.28 10.52
N ARG A 156 -7.43 0.10 9.90
CA ARG A 156 -6.52 -0.31 8.80
C ARG A 156 -6.65 0.63 7.60
N GLN A 157 -7.87 0.98 7.20
CA GLN A 157 -8.13 1.90 6.09
C GLN A 157 -7.48 3.27 6.31
N ILE A 158 -7.64 3.84 7.51
CA ILE A 158 -7.03 5.13 7.87
C ILE A 158 -5.49 5.03 7.80
N ASN A 159 -4.90 4.01 8.40
CA ASN A 159 -3.45 3.82 8.35
C ASN A 159 -2.94 3.59 6.92
N ARG A 160 -3.69 2.84 6.08
CA ARG A 160 -3.33 2.66 4.67
C ARG A 160 -3.33 3.96 3.89
N PHE A 161 -4.31 4.83 4.13
CA PHE A 161 -4.32 6.17 3.56
C PHE A 161 -3.08 6.97 3.97
N LEU A 162 -2.72 6.94 5.25
CA LEU A 162 -1.54 7.63 5.76
C LEU A 162 -0.22 7.05 5.21
N GLU A 163 -0.14 5.75 4.92
CA GLU A 163 1.00 5.15 4.20
C GLU A 163 1.19 5.81 2.82
N PHE A 164 0.11 6.05 2.06
CA PHE A 164 0.20 6.77 0.77
C PHE A 164 0.62 8.23 0.93
N VAL A 165 0.17 8.88 2.00
CA VAL A 165 0.61 10.24 2.34
C VAL A 165 2.08 10.24 2.75
N GLN A 166 2.53 9.24 3.51
CA GLN A 166 3.94 9.07 3.89
C GLN A 166 4.87 8.98 2.68
N ASP A 167 4.47 8.21 1.66
CA ASP A 167 5.25 8.02 0.44
C ASP A 167 5.50 9.32 -0.34
N ILE A 168 4.59 10.31 -0.21
CA ILE A 168 4.71 11.59 -0.91
C ILE A 168 5.34 12.71 -0.06
N LEU A 169 5.64 12.46 1.21
CA LEU A 169 6.29 13.47 2.06
C LEU A 169 7.61 14.03 1.49
N PRO A 170 8.47 13.24 0.84
CA PRO A 170 9.67 13.77 0.19
C PRO A 170 9.41 14.82 -0.90
N GLN A 171 8.17 14.87 -1.43
CA GLN A 171 7.73 15.83 -2.44
C GLN A 171 7.14 17.11 -1.81
N MET A 172 6.87 17.10 -0.50
CA MET A 172 6.29 18.22 0.24
C MET A 172 7.37 19.11 0.80
N GLU A 173 7.29 20.42 0.54
CA GLU A 173 8.23 21.39 1.06
C GLU A 173 8.01 21.63 2.57
N LYS A 174 9.12 21.76 3.33
CA LYS A 174 9.08 22.23 4.72
C LYS A 174 9.48 23.70 4.78
N GLY A 175 9.01 24.42 5.81
CA GLY A 175 9.41 25.80 6.07
C GLY A 175 8.48 26.86 5.48
N ARG A 176 7.39 26.46 4.83
CA ARG A 176 6.28 27.35 4.46
C ARG A 176 4.93 26.70 4.74
N GLU A 177 3.88 27.49 4.79
CA GLU A 177 2.52 26.95 4.85
C GLU A 177 2.16 26.26 3.54
N LEU A 178 1.63 25.04 3.63
CA LEU A 178 1.12 24.25 2.52
C LEU A 178 -0.40 24.29 2.53
N THR A 179 -1.01 24.57 1.37
CA THR A 179 -2.47 24.54 1.20
C THR A 179 -2.91 23.18 0.66
N ILE A 180 -3.83 22.55 1.38
CA ILE A 180 -4.40 21.23 1.04
C ILE A 180 -5.90 21.36 0.90
N LEU A 181 -6.47 20.85 -0.19
CA LEU A 181 -7.92 20.79 -0.40
C LEU A 181 -8.39 19.33 -0.41
N ASP A 182 -9.49 19.05 0.26
CA ASP A 182 -10.15 17.76 0.27
C ASP A 182 -11.59 17.90 -0.25
N PHE A 183 -11.82 17.41 -1.45
CA PHE A 183 -13.11 17.50 -2.14
C PHE A 183 -13.99 16.28 -1.88
N GLY A 184 -15.27 16.54 -1.55
CA GLY A 184 -16.21 15.49 -1.15
C GLY A 184 -15.80 14.87 0.17
N CYS A 185 -15.36 15.70 1.13
CA CYS A 185 -14.78 15.24 2.40
C CYS A 185 -15.74 14.41 3.25
N GLY A 186 -17.05 14.50 3.03
CA GLY A 186 -18.07 13.74 3.74
C GLY A 186 -17.93 13.84 5.26
N LYS A 187 -17.88 12.70 5.97
CA LYS A 187 -17.64 12.66 7.42
C LYS A 187 -16.20 13.01 7.83
N SER A 188 -15.35 13.32 6.88
CA SER A 188 -14.00 13.92 6.99
C SER A 188 -12.98 13.13 7.86
N TYR A 189 -13.23 11.87 8.14
CA TYR A 189 -12.31 11.12 9.01
C TYR A 189 -10.89 10.96 8.42
N LEU A 190 -10.77 10.92 7.09
CA LEU A 190 -9.47 10.89 6.42
C LEU A 190 -8.82 12.29 6.36
N THR A 191 -9.63 13.36 6.28
CA THR A 191 -9.16 14.74 6.38
C THR A 191 -8.59 15.02 7.78
N PHE A 192 -9.29 14.56 8.85
CA PHE A 192 -8.77 14.63 10.22
C PHE A 192 -7.48 13.83 10.38
N ALA A 193 -7.42 12.63 9.79
CA ALA A 193 -6.22 11.80 9.81
C ALA A 193 -5.04 12.48 9.11
N LEU A 194 -5.30 13.08 7.94
CA LEU A 194 -4.31 13.83 7.17
C LEU A 194 -3.76 15.01 7.97
N TYR A 195 -4.65 15.83 8.56
CA TYR A 195 -4.25 16.96 9.40
C TYR A 195 -3.40 16.51 10.59
N TYR A 196 -3.87 15.49 11.32
CA TYR A 196 -3.15 14.93 12.47
C TYR A 196 -1.77 14.43 12.07
N TYR A 197 -1.68 13.68 10.97
CA TYR A 197 -0.43 13.12 10.50
C TYR A 197 0.57 14.21 10.06
N LEU A 198 0.13 15.14 9.24
CA LEU A 198 1.02 16.19 8.72
C LEU A 198 1.38 17.22 9.77
N LYS A 199 0.38 17.78 10.49
CA LYS A 199 0.59 18.86 11.45
C LYS A 199 1.13 18.35 12.78
N ILE A 200 0.46 17.37 13.39
CA ILE A 200 0.75 16.96 14.76
C ILE A 200 1.95 16.01 14.80
N LEU A 201 1.98 14.97 13.95
CA LEU A 201 3.06 13.97 13.97
C LEU A 201 4.31 14.40 13.23
N ASN A 202 4.20 15.13 12.11
CA ASN A 202 5.33 15.48 11.25
C ASN A 202 5.71 16.97 11.27
N GLY A 203 4.95 17.84 11.97
CA GLY A 203 5.28 19.25 12.18
C GLY A 203 5.25 20.13 10.92
N TYR A 204 4.50 19.72 9.88
CA TYR A 204 4.30 20.56 8.71
C TYR A 204 3.42 21.77 9.06
N ASP A 205 3.73 22.92 8.49
CA ASP A 205 2.82 24.06 8.51
C ASP A 205 1.82 23.89 7.37
N ILE A 206 0.56 23.62 7.72
CA ILE A 206 -0.50 23.28 6.74
C ILE A 206 -1.77 24.07 7.04
N ARG A 207 -2.47 24.43 5.97
CA ARG A 207 -3.86 24.85 5.97
C ARG A 207 -4.68 23.86 5.16
N VAL A 208 -5.67 23.24 5.77
CA VAL A 208 -6.52 22.24 5.14
C VAL A 208 -7.94 22.77 5.01
N VAL A 209 -8.52 22.71 3.82
CA VAL A 209 -9.91 23.07 3.56
C VAL A 209 -10.63 21.84 3.00
N GLY A 210 -11.63 21.38 3.73
CA GLY A 210 -12.55 20.34 3.26
C GLY A 210 -13.80 20.96 2.63
N LEU A 211 -14.27 20.44 1.51
CA LEU A 211 -15.50 20.86 0.85
C LEU A 211 -16.49 19.70 0.75
N ASP A 212 -17.74 19.98 1.03
CA ASP A 212 -18.87 19.06 0.80
C ASP A 212 -20.16 19.88 0.57
N LEU A 213 -21.15 19.27 -0.08
CA LEU A 213 -22.44 19.91 -0.35
C LEU A 213 -23.38 19.92 0.87
N LYS A 214 -23.13 19.11 1.89
CA LYS A 214 -24.03 18.88 3.03
C LYS A 214 -23.69 19.80 4.20
N GLU A 215 -24.48 20.83 4.41
CA GLU A 215 -24.30 21.83 5.47
C GLU A 215 -24.24 21.24 6.88
N ASP A 216 -25.10 20.25 7.19
CA ASP A 216 -25.12 19.59 8.48
C ASP A 216 -23.84 18.80 8.79
N VAL A 217 -23.25 18.19 7.75
CA VAL A 217 -21.97 17.48 7.84
C VAL A 217 -20.84 18.49 8.07
N ILE A 218 -20.83 19.59 7.30
CA ILE A 218 -19.82 20.66 7.43
C ILE A 218 -19.85 21.31 8.81
N ALA A 219 -21.04 21.67 9.32
CA ALA A 219 -21.18 22.24 10.66
C ALA A 219 -20.60 21.31 11.74
N ARG A 220 -20.90 20.01 11.63
CA ARG A 220 -20.36 19.00 12.55
C ARG A 220 -18.84 18.86 12.44
N CYS A 221 -18.30 18.88 11.24
CA CYS A 221 -16.84 18.77 11.02
C CYS A 221 -16.10 19.97 11.58
N ASN A 222 -16.62 21.20 11.41
CA ASN A 222 -16.03 22.40 12.01
C ASN A 222 -16.06 22.35 13.54
N ALA A 223 -17.18 21.93 14.14
CA ALA A 223 -17.26 21.77 15.59
C ALA A 223 -16.26 20.72 16.14
N LEU A 224 -15.98 19.66 15.38
CA LEU A 224 -14.96 18.68 15.75
C LEU A 224 -13.53 19.23 15.57
N ALA A 225 -13.27 19.99 14.51
CA ALA A 225 -11.97 20.64 14.30
C ALA A 225 -11.64 21.60 15.45
N GLU A 226 -12.60 22.43 15.85
CA GLU A 226 -12.48 23.32 17.02
C GLU A 226 -12.24 22.52 18.31
N LYS A 227 -13.03 21.48 18.56
CA LYS A 227 -12.89 20.61 19.74
C LYS A 227 -11.49 19.98 19.85
N TYR A 228 -10.84 19.66 18.71
CA TYR A 228 -9.51 19.05 18.68
C TYR A 228 -8.37 20.09 18.66
N GLY A 229 -8.69 21.38 18.59
CA GLY A 229 -7.70 22.47 18.45
C GLY A 229 -7.00 22.44 17.09
N TYR A 230 -7.71 22.03 16.03
CA TYR A 230 -7.18 22.01 14.66
C TYR A 230 -7.48 23.34 13.96
N ASP A 231 -6.84 24.39 14.41
CA ASP A 231 -7.06 25.81 14.06
C ASP A 231 -6.86 26.14 12.58
N LYS A 232 -6.10 25.33 11.84
CA LYS A 232 -5.88 25.47 10.38
C LYS A 232 -6.63 24.43 9.55
N LEU A 233 -7.65 23.76 10.13
CA LEU A 233 -8.57 22.86 9.44
C LEU A 233 -9.95 23.50 9.40
N THR A 234 -10.42 23.82 8.21
CA THR A 234 -11.73 24.45 7.99
C THR A 234 -12.55 23.63 7.00
N PHE A 235 -13.84 23.57 7.23
CA PHE A 235 -14.78 22.91 6.31
C PHE A 235 -15.78 23.93 5.75
N LEU A 236 -16.01 23.90 4.44
CA LEU A 236 -16.88 24.82 3.72
C LEU A 236 -17.95 24.06 2.94
N THR A 237 -19.15 24.61 2.91
CA THR A 237 -20.22 24.12 2.04
C THR A 237 -20.05 24.71 0.64
N GLY A 238 -20.01 23.87 -0.39
CA GLY A 238 -19.88 24.34 -1.77
C GLY A 238 -19.64 23.21 -2.77
N ASP A 239 -19.90 23.55 -4.04
CA ASP A 239 -19.56 22.68 -5.18
C ASP A 239 -18.08 22.83 -5.53
N ILE A 240 -17.47 21.72 -5.92
CA ILE A 240 -16.06 21.66 -6.38
C ILE A 240 -15.86 22.53 -7.61
N ALA A 241 -16.82 22.50 -8.55
CA ALA A 241 -16.74 23.21 -9.82
C ALA A 241 -16.67 24.74 -9.63
N ASP A 242 -17.36 25.26 -8.60
CA ASP A 242 -17.51 26.70 -8.36
C ASP A 242 -16.52 27.25 -7.32
N TYR A 243 -15.66 26.41 -6.74
CA TYR A 243 -14.75 26.86 -5.70
C TYR A 243 -13.56 27.66 -6.25
N GLU A 244 -13.45 28.94 -5.81
CA GLU A 244 -12.40 29.87 -6.22
C GLU A 244 -11.59 30.43 -5.01
N GLY A 245 -11.74 29.84 -3.84
CA GLY A 245 -11.17 30.36 -2.58
C GLY A 245 -9.63 30.31 -2.46
N VAL A 246 -8.94 29.80 -3.48
CA VAL A 246 -7.47 29.68 -3.52
C VAL A 246 -6.94 29.84 -4.94
N SER A 247 -5.71 30.39 -5.04
CA SER A 247 -5.03 30.55 -6.35
C SER A 247 -3.92 29.51 -6.59
N LYS A 248 -3.46 28.85 -5.53
CA LYS A 248 -2.42 27.80 -5.57
C LYS A 248 -2.66 26.78 -4.48
N VAL A 249 -2.48 25.52 -4.82
CA VAL A 249 -2.69 24.39 -3.91
C VAL A 249 -1.47 23.47 -3.97
N ASP A 250 -1.01 22.98 -2.83
CA ASP A 250 0.11 22.03 -2.78
C ASP A 250 -0.36 20.59 -2.93
N MET A 251 -1.53 20.27 -2.37
CA MET A 251 -2.12 18.93 -2.47
C MET A 251 -3.63 19.00 -2.63
N VAL A 252 -4.15 18.23 -3.56
CA VAL A 252 -5.58 17.95 -3.69
C VAL A 252 -5.85 16.50 -3.31
N VAL A 253 -6.83 16.32 -2.43
CA VAL A 253 -7.35 15.00 -2.03
C VAL A 253 -8.80 14.92 -2.43
N THR A 254 -9.21 13.81 -3.03
CA THR A 254 -10.61 13.55 -3.40
C THR A 254 -10.90 12.07 -3.21
N LEU A 255 -11.51 11.72 -2.09
CA LEU A 255 -11.72 10.33 -1.69
C LEU A 255 -13.18 9.88 -1.86
N HIS A 256 -14.10 10.81 -2.03
CA HIS A 256 -15.54 10.51 -2.12
C HIS A 256 -16.28 11.37 -3.15
N ALA A 257 -15.58 12.05 -4.08
CA ALA A 257 -16.21 12.68 -5.22
C ALA A 257 -16.68 11.61 -6.20
N CYS A 258 -18.00 11.55 -6.44
CA CYS A 258 -18.59 10.51 -7.27
C CYS A 258 -18.68 10.94 -8.74
N ASP A 259 -18.42 9.98 -9.65
CA ASP A 259 -18.59 10.10 -11.09
C ASP A 259 -17.85 11.33 -11.64
N THR A 260 -18.54 12.22 -12.31
CA THR A 260 -17.99 13.44 -12.93
C THR A 260 -17.47 14.48 -11.92
N ALA A 261 -17.89 14.45 -10.66
CA ALA A 261 -17.32 15.31 -9.63
C ALA A 261 -15.81 15.03 -9.40
N THR A 262 -15.35 13.79 -9.63
CA THR A 262 -13.92 13.48 -9.66
C THR A 262 -13.21 14.25 -10.79
N ASP A 263 -13.80 14.34 -11.98
CA ASP A 263 -13.20 15.02 -13.12
C ASP A 263 -13.06 16.52 -12.88
N TYR A 264 -14.07 17.16 -12.27
CA TYR A 264 -13.97 18.56 -11.85
C TYR A 264 -12.89 18.76 -10.79
N ALA A 265 -12.77 17.84 -9.81
CA ALA A 265 -11.72 17.93 -8.79
C ALA A 265 -10.32 17.82 -9.40
N LEU A 266 -10.13 16.90 -10.34
CA LEU A 266 -8.86 16.73 -11.06
C LEU A 266 -8.54 17.95 -11.92
N GLU A 267 -9.52 18.51 -12.64
CA GLU A 267 -9.34 19.71 -13.44
C GLU A 267 -8.95 20.91 -12.57
N LYS A 268 -9.66 21.14 -11.46
CA LYS A 268 -9.28 22.19 -10.49
C LYS A 268 -7.88 21.99 -9.92
N ALA A 269 -7.48 20.74 -9.64
CA ALA A 269 -6.13 20.43 -9.19
C ALA A 269 -5.07 20.81 -10.23
N LEU A 270 -5.37 20.62 -11.53
CA LEU A 270 -4.50 21.05 -12.64
C LEU A 270 -4.43 22.57 -12.77
N GLU A 271 -5.57 23.28 -12.68
CA GLU A 271 -5.65 24.74 -12.69
C GLU A 271 -4.80 25.39 -11.58
N TRP A 272 -4.86 24.85 -10.37
CA TRP A 272 -4.10 25.36 -9.21
C TRP A 272 -2.65 24.88 -9.17
N ASP A 273 -2.21 24.18 -10.20
CA ASP A 273 -0.83 23.65 -10.26
C ASP A 273 -0.45 22.79 -9.06
N ALA A 274 -1.40 21.96 -8.61
CA ALA A 274 -1.21 21.14 -7.42
C ALA A 274 0.02 20.23 -7.57
N LYS A 275 0.89 20.22 -6.56
CA LYS A 275 2.09 19.37 -6.55
C LYS A 275 1.76 17.88 -6.44
N VAL A 276 0.73 17.57 -5.65
CA VAL A 276 0.29 16.20 -5.37
C VAL A 276 -1.22 16.08 -5.52
N ILE A 277 -1.68 15.01 -6.14
CA ILE A 277 -3.09 14.66 -6.25
C ILE A 277 -3.27 13.22 -5.74
N LEU A 278 -4.19 13.03 -4.78
CA LEU A 278 -4.63 11.73 -4.28
C LEU A 278 -6.12 11.59 -4.54
N SER A 279 -6.51 10.73 -5.48
CA SER A 279 -7.91 10.55 -5.87
C SER A 279 -8.33 9.08 -5.70
N VAL A 280 -9.47 8.85 -5.04
CA VAL A 280 -10.10 7.53 -4.91
C VAL A 280 -11.49 7.57 -5.55
N PRO A 281 -11.59 7.36 -6.87
CA PRO A 281 -12.86 7.35 -7.58
C PRO A 281 -13.74 6.20 -7.12
N CYS A 282 -15.00 6.47 -6.78
CA CYS A 282 -15.92 5.43 -6.33
C CYS A 282 -17.03 5.08 -7.34
N CYS A 283 -17.30 5.94 -8.32
CA CYS A 283 -18.33 5.76 -9.34
C CYS A 283 -17.81 6.26 -10.70
N GLN A 284 -18.19 5.58 -11.78
CA GLN A 284 -17.78 5.88 -13.16
C GLN A 284 -18.97 5.61 -14.11
N HIS A 285 -20.09 6.30 -13.88
CA HIS A 285 -21.31 6.06 -14.65
C HIS A 285 -21.28 6.71 -16.04
N GLU A 286 -20.51 7.80 -16.21
CA GLU A 286 -20.42 8.52 -17.48
C GLU A 286 -19.96 7.60 -18.61
N LEU A 287 -18.77 7.00 -18.50
CA LEU A 287 -18.25 6.12 -19.54
C LEU A 287 -19.09 4.87 -19.77
N ASN A 288 -19.70 4.33 -18.72
CA ASN A 288 -20.57 3.17 -18.87
C ASN A 288 -21.77 3.44 -19.80
N LYS A 289 -22.28 4.68 -19.82
CA LYS A 289 -23.35 5.10 -20.75
C LYS A 289 -22.83 5.29 -22.17
N GLN A 290 -21.66 5.87 -22.33
CA GLN A 290 -21.07 6.23 -23.63
C GLN A 290 -20.47 5.03 -24.37
N MET A 291 -19.82 4.09 -23.65
CA MET A 291 -18.98 3.05 -24.23
C MET A 291 -19.74 2.16 -25.21
N GLU A 292 -19.39 2.27 -26.49
CA GLU A 292 -19.90 1.47 -27.59
C GLU A 292 -18.75 1.10 -28.54
N ASN A 293 -18.63 -0.20 -28.87
CA ASN A 293 -17.62 -0.67 -29.79
C ASN A 293 -18.05 -1.99 -30.43
N GLU A 294 -18.07 -2.04 -31.76
CA GLU A 294 -18.53 -3.23 -32.51
C GLU A 294 -17.64 -4.46 -32.29
N ILE A 295 -16.32 -4.28 -32.14
CA ILE A 295 -15.39 -5.37 -31.88
C ILE A 295 -15.60 -5.94 -30.47
N LEU A 296 -15.84 -5.06 -29.49
CA LEU A 296 -16.04 -5.44 -28.09
C LEU A 296 -17.50 -5.78 -27.75
N LYS A 297 -18.44 -5.65 -28.69
CA LYS A 297 -19.87 -5.93 -28.50
C LYS A 297 -20.16 -7.29 -27.86
N PRO A 298 -19.48 -8.40 -28.23
CA PRO A 298 -19.70 -9.70 -27.56
C PRO A 298 -19.38 -9.69 -26.07
N VAL A 299 -18.50 -8.80 -25.60
CA VAL A 299 -18.10 -8.61 -24.20
C VAL A 299 -19.00 -7.60 -23.50
N LEU A 300 -19.22 -6.43 -24.14
CA LEU A 300 -19.96 -5.32 -23.59
C LEU A 300 -21.48 -5.57 -23.47
N LYS A 301 -22.02 -6.59 -24.15
CA LYS A 301 -23.43 -7.00 -23.98
C LYS A 301 -23.78 -7.45 -22.56
N TYR A 302 -22.81 -7.85 -21.76
CA TYR A 302 -23.02 -8.23 -20.37
C TYR A 302 -22.84 -6.98 -19.48
N GLY A 303 -23.96 -6.44 -18.96
CA GLY A 303 -23.98 -5.16 -18.22
C GLY A 303 -22.98 -5.09 -17.06
N LEU A 304 -22.82 -6.17 -16.28
CA LEU A 304 -21.82 -6.24 -15.21
C LEU A 304 -20.39 -6.11 -15.74
N ILE A 305 -20.09 -6.73 -16.88
CA ILE A 305 -18.76 -6.66 -17.50
C ILE A 305 -18.52 -5.27 -18.08
N LYS A 306 -19.51 -4.69 -18.78
CA LYS A 306 -19.45 -3.34 -19.31
C LYS A 306 -19.18 -2.34 -18.19
N GLU A 307 -19.91 -2.40 -17.08
CA GLU A 307 -19.73 -1.51 -15.92
C GLU A 307 -18.31 -1.58 -15.35
N ARG A 308 -17.78 -2.78 -15.16
CA ARG A 308 -16.41 -2.97 -14.63
C ARG A 308 -15.34 -2.47 -15.59
N ILE A 309 -15.47 -2.75 -16.90
CA ILE A 309 -14.54 -2.27 -17.91
C ILE A 309 -14.60 -0.73 -17.97
N ALA A 310 -15.79 -0.15 -18.01
CA ALA A 310 -15.97 1.29 -18.04
C ALA A 310 -15.33 1.97 -16.82
N ALA A 311 -15.49 1.38 -15.62
CA ALA A 311 -14.89 1.92 -14.41
C ALA A 311 -13.35 1.94 -14.49
N LEU A 312 -12.74 0.83 -14.86
CA LEU A 312 -11.27 0.73 -14.97
C LEU A 312 -10.72 1.63 -16.08
N VAL A 313 -11.42 1.69 -17.22
CA VAL A 313 -11.04 2.57 -18.35
C VAL A 313 -11.14 4.03 -17.96
N THR A 314 -12.21 4.46 -17.26
CA THR A 314 -12.34 5.84 -16.78
C THR A 314 -11.14 6.26 -15.95
N ASP A 315 -10.75 5.43 -14.97
CA ASP A 315 -9.63 5.75 -14.08
C ASP A 315 -8.29 5.72 -14.81
N ALA A 316 -8.12 4.83 -15.80
CA ALA A 316 -6.94 4.80 -16.64
C ALA A 316 -6.84 6.05 -17.55
N LEU A 317 -7.97 6.52 -18.13
CA LEU A 317 -8.01 7.74 -18.94
C LEU A 317 -7.75 8.99 -18.09
N ARG A 318 -8.28 9.06 -16.85
CA ARG A 318 -7.95 10.10 -15.88
C ARG A 318 -6.46 10.16 -15.59
N ALA A 319 -5.86 8.97 -15.31
CA ALA A 319 -4.42 8.87 -15.09
C ALA A 319 -3.62 9.38 -16.31
N GLY A 320 -3.99 8.96 -17.54
CA GLY A 320 -3.34 9.43 -18.76
C GLY A 320 -3.45 10.94 -18.96
N ARG A 321 -4.60 11.56 -18.64
CA ARG A 321 -4.76 13.03 -18.72
C ARG A 321 -3.89 13.76 -17.68
N LEU A 322 -3.68 13.19 -16.52
CA LEU A 322 -2.73 13.73 -15.54
C LEU A 322 -1.27 13.58 -16.01
N GLU A 323 -0.94 12.47 -16.67
CA GLU A 323 0.38 12.29 -17.29
C GLU A 323 0.63 13.32 -18.40
N GLU A 324 -0.34 13.57 -19.28
CA GLU A 324 -0.26 14.66 -20.28
C GLU A 324 0.00 16.03 -19.64
N ALA A 325 -0.56 16.28 -18.44
CA ALA A 325 -0.34 17.50 -17.69
C ALA A 325 1.02 17.55 -16.96
N GLY A 326 1.89 16.54 -17.13
CA GLY A 326 3.24 16.49 -16.58
C GLY A 326 3.35 15.86 -15.19
N TYR A 327 2.39 15.04 -14.81
CA TYR A 327 2.45 14.28 -13.57
C TYR A 327 3.02 12.88 -13.78
N GLN A 328 3.76 12.41 -12.81
CA GLN A 328 4.07 10.98 -12.65
C GLN A 328 2.89 10.34 -11.92
N VAL A 329 2.21 9.41 -12.58
CA VAL A 329 0.99 8.80 -12.04
C VAL A 329 1.22 7.33 -11.66
N GLN A 330 0.59 6.92 -10.56
CA GLN A 330 0.53 5.53 -10.12
C GLN A 330 -0.92 5.19 -9.80
N ILE A 331 -1.36 4.06 -10.31
CA ILE A 331 -2.64 3.45 -9.94
C ILE A 331 -2.34 2.37 -8.90
N LEU A 332 -2.89 2.52 -7.71
CA LEU A 332 -2.60 1.70 -6.53
C LEU A 332 -3.88 1.11 -5.95
N GLU A 333 -3.75 -0.01 -5.26
CA GLU A 333 -4.86 -0.57 -4.48
C GLU A 333 -4.96 0.16 -3.13
N PHE A 334 -6.13 0.79 -2.90
CA PHE A 334 -6.38 1.61 -1.69
C PHE A 334 -6.74 0.74 -0.48
N ILE A 335 -7.69 -0.19 -0.66
CA ILE A 335 -8.13 -1.15 0.35
C ILE A 335 -8.28 -2.53 -0.29
N ASP A 336 -8.30 -3.59 0.52
CA ASP A 336 -8.43 -4.96 0.03
C ASP A 336 -9.73 -5.14 -0.77
N MET A 337 -9.68 -5.86 -1.89
CA MET A 337 -10.84 -6.15 -2.75
C MET A 337 -11.97 -6.90 -2.03
N GLU A 338 -11.68 -7.54 -0.90
CA GLU A 338 -12.69 -8.19 -0.04
C GLU A 338 -13.74 -7.21 0.48
N HIS A 339 -13.41 -5.92 0.59
CA HIS A 339 -14.32 -4.89 1.08
C HIS A 339 -15.09 -4.17 -0.01
N THR A 340 -14.46 -3.92 -1.17
CA THR A 340 -15.09 -3.31 -2.34
C THR A 340 -14.27 -3.54 -3.60
N PRO A 341 -14.90 -3.80 -4.75
CA PRO A 341 -14.21 -3.85 -6.05
C PRO A 341 -13.78 -2.44 -6.55
N LYS A 342 -14.26 -1.37 -5.92
CA LYS A 342 -13.94 0.04 -6.23
C LYS A 342 -12.88 0.54 -5.23
N ASN A 343 -11.66 0.08 -5.42
CA ASN A 343 -10.57 0.26 -4.47
C ASN A 343 -9.31 0.89 -5.06
N ILE A 344 -9.44 1.61 -6.17
CA ILE A 344 -8.33 2.26 -6.86
C ILE A 344 -8.02 3.61 -6.21
N LEU A 345 -6.74 3.87 -5.97
CA LEU A 345 -6.17 5.19 -5.69
C LEU A 345 -5.34 5.63 -6.90
N ILE A 346 -5.65 6.77 -7.44
CA ILE A 346 -4.81 7.50 -8.40
C ILE A 346 -3.92 8.45 -7.59
N ARG A 347 -2.61 8.19 -7.58
CA ARG A 347 -1.60 9.05 -6.98
C ARG A 347 -0.80 9.72 -8.08
N ALA A 348 -0.86 11.04 -8.15
CA ALA A 348 -0.15 11.83 -9.14
C ALA A 348 0.76 12.86 -8.45
N VAL A 349 2.02 12.95 -8.90
CA VAL A 349 3.02 13.90 -8.41
C VAL A 349 3.56 14.68 -9.60
N LYS A 350 3.51 16.01 -9.54
CA LYS A 350 3.99 16.87 -10.61
C LYS A 350 5.52 16.82 -10.69
N THR A 351 6.03 16.32 -11.81
CA THR A 351 7.48 16.10 -12.01
C THR A 351 8.00 16.64 -13.32
N GLY A 352 7.12 16.88 -14.28
CA GLY A 352 7.47 17.24 -15.65
C GLY A 352 6.70 18.42 -16.19
N LYS A 353 6.87 18.65 -17.48
CA LYS A 353 6.10 19.61 -18.28
C LYS A 353 4.97 18.88 -18.99
N PRO A 354 3.87 19.58 -19.33
CA PRO A 354 2.82 19.02 -20.18
C PRO A 354 3.36 18.50 -21.52
N HIS A 355 2.82 17.39 -21.99
CA HIS A 355 3.14 16.78 -23.28
C HIS A 355 1.95 15.98 -23.82
N GLU A 356 1.84 15.85 -25.14
CA GLU A 356 0.75 15.10 -25.78
C GLU A 356 1.00 13.58 -25.70
N ILE A 357 -0.05 12.82 -25.38
CA ILE A 357 -0.07 11.34 -25.49
C ILE A 357 -1.07 10.96 -26.58
N LYS A 358 -0.58 10.83 -27.83
CA LYS A 358 -1.44 10.57 -29.01
C LYS A 358 -2.28 9.31 -28.88
N GLU A 359 -1.77 8.29 -28.22
CA GLU A 359 -2.45 7.01 -27.99
C GLU A 359 -3.71 7.17 -27.14
N LEU A 360 -3.76 8.19 -26.27
CA LEU A 360 -4.91 8.42 -25.39
C LEU A 360 -6.17 8.78 -26.19
N GLY A 361 -6.05 9.73 -27.10
CA GLY A 361 -7.15 10.10 -28.01
C GLY A 361 -7.55 8.96 -28.97
N ALA A 362 -6.59 8.16 -29.42
CA ALA A 362 -6.87 6.97 -30.23
C ALA A 362 -7.66 5.92 -29.44
N CYS A 363 -7.34 5.74 -28.16
CA CYS A 363 -8.06 4.84 -27.24
C CYS A 363 -9.50 5.32 -27.00
N GLU A 364 -9.70 6.60 -26.71
CA GLU A 364 -11.04 7.21 -26.56
C GLU A 364 -11.90 6.98 -27.81
N LYS A 365 -11.34 7.26 -29.00
CA LYS A 365 -12.02 7.04 -30.28
C LYS A 365 -12.34 5.56 -30.52
N PHE A 366 -11.42 4.64 -30.22
CA PHE A 366 -11.64 3.21 -30.37
C PHE A 366 -12.79 2.73 -29.48
N LEU A 367 -12.88 3.23 -28.25
CA LEU A 367 -13.91 2.85 -27.27
C LEU A 367 -15.24 3.58 -27.49
N GLY A 368 -15.31 4.59 -28.38
CA GLY A 368 -16.49 5.40 -28.61
C GLY A 368 -16.86 6.28 -27.40
N VAL A 369 -15.86 6.80 -26.69
CA VAL A 369 -16.06 7.59 -25.45
C VAL A 369 -15.43 8.98 -25.56
N ASP A 370 -16.02 9.94 -24.82
CA ASP A 370 -15.51 11.31 -24.67
C ASP A 370 -15.63 11.73 -23.19
N PRO A 371 -14.64 11.38 -22.36
CA PRO A 371 -14.66 11.61 -20.93
C PRO A 371 -14.68 13.10 -20.57
N LEU A 372 -15.36 13.45 -19.47
CA LEU A 372 -15.51 14.84 -19.05
C LEU A 372 -14.16 15.54 -18.82
N LEU A 373 -13.20 14.92 -18.15
CA LEU A 373 -11.88 15.52 -17.94
C LEU A 373 -11.20 15.90 -19.26
N GLY A 374 -11.31 15.04 -20.28
CA GLY A 374 -10.81 15.35 -21.63
C GLY A 374 -11.51 16.54 -22.27
N ARG A 375 -12.84 16.66 -22.12
CA ARG A 375 -13.63 17.82 -22.64
C ARG A 375 -13.23 19.13 -21.94
N LEU A 376 -13.17 19.13 -20.59
CA LEU A 376 -12.77 20.29 -19.80
C LEU A 376 -11.41 20.84 -20.23
N ARG A 377 -10.45 19.96 -20.47
CA ARG A 377 -9.10 20.33 -20.93
C ARG A 377 -9.10 20.93 -22.35
N LYS A 378 -9.89 20.36 -23.28
CA LYS A 378 -10.03 20.88 -24.66
C LYS A 378 -10.66 22.27 -24.67
N GLU A 379 -11.70 22.51 -23.88
CA GLU A 379 -12.38 23.81 -23.79
C GLU A 379 -11.43 24.93 -23.34
N LYS A 380 -10.41 24.61 -22.55
CA LYS A 380 -9.40 25.57 -22.08
C LYS A 380 -8.21 25.74 -23.02
N GLY A 381 -8.17 25.00 -24.11
CA GLY A 381 -7.06 25.05 -25.07
C GLY A 381 -5.73 24.48 -24.53
N GLU A 382 -5.80 23.60 -23.56
CA GLU A 382 -4.64 23.02 -22.88
C GLU A 382 -4.24 21.61 -23.42
N MET A 383 -4.83 21.24 -24.57
CA MET A 383 -4.50 20.01 -25.33
C MET A 383 -4.28 20.33 -26.79
#